data_90988ccd42441c70ab05c054285b3b1f
#
_entry.id   90988ccd42441c70ab05c054285b3b1f
#
_cell.length_a   1.000
_cell.length_b   1.000
_cell.length_c   1.000
_cell.angle_alpha   90.00
_cell.angle_beta   90.00
_cell.angle_gamma   90.00
#
_symmetry.space_group_name_H-M   'P 1'
#
loop_
_entity.id
_entity.type
_entity.pdbx_description
1 polymer ?
#
loop_
_entity_poly.entity_id
_entity_poly.type
_entity_poly.pdbx_seq_one_letter_code
_entity_poly.pdbx_strand_id
1 'polypeptide(L)'
;MRIAVIGSGIAGLASAWLLSRRHTVTLFEANGYPGGHTHTHDIRLDGREYTVDTGFIVHNRAHYPLLSALFDELGVATQPTTMSFSVRNQASGLEYNAATLDTLFCQRRNLLSPRFLGMIGDLMRFYREAPALLDDVSQSPTLGEYLERGGYGAAFRDEHLVPMASALWSSPSVAILGFPARYLVQFMANHQMLSLSGRPEWRVVSGGSRRYVDAMRARWSVQERLNTPVMTVRRHHDRVDVVTHAGTETFDEVVLACHSDQALALLADSDAAERSILGAMTYQTNDTVLHTDASVLPRSRKAWAAWNAFIPADPSDACTVSYCMNLLQGFTSPDPFIVTLNRSHAIDPRRILRRMSYEHPVYTHASVAAQMRKSEIQGRRRVWFAGAYWGWGFHEDGMRSAVELAGDFERVVATRDPAVA
;
A
#
# COMPACT_ATOMS: atom_id res chain seq x y z
N MET A 1 14.69 27.57 6.67
CA MET A 1 13.34 27.61 7.21
C MET A 1 13.14 26.50 8.23
N ARG A 2 12.19 26.67 9.15
CA ARG A 2 11.75 25.61 10.07
C ARG A 2 10.50 24.94 9.48
N ILE A 3 10.58 23.64 9.23
CA ILE A 3 9.49 22.87 8.60
C ILE A 3 9.05 21.76 9.54
N ALA A 4 7.73 21.66 9.77
CA ALA A 4 7.14 20.49 10.41
C ALA A 4 6.70 19.48 9.36
N VAL A 5 7.02 18.20 9.57
CA VAL A 5 6.48 17.06 8.80
C VAL A 5 5.65 16.22 9.74
N ILE A 6 4.39 16.00 9.41
CA ILE A 6 3.43 15.28 10.25
C ILE A 6 3.08 13.93 9.62
N GLY A 7 3.46 12.86 10.32
CA GLY A 7 3.40 11.47 9.84
C GLY A 7 4.75 10.97 9.31
N SER A 8 5.13 9.76 9.75
CA SER A 8 6.40 9.13 9.42
C SER A 8 6.28 7.91 8.50
N GLY A 9 5.21 7.80 7.72
CA GLY A 9 5.14 6.85 6.59
C GLY A 9 6.19 7.20 5.52
N ILE A 10 6.31 6.39 4.47
CA ILE A 10 7.31 6.62 3.42
C ILE A 10 7.27 8.05 2.85
N ALA A 11 6.08 8.63 2.67
CA ALA A 11 5.94 10.00 2.17
C ALA A 11 6.53 11.04 3.14
N GLY A 12 6.29 10.88 4.45
CA GLY A 12 6.84 11.76 5.47
C GLY A 12 8.34 11.59 5.66
N LEU A 13 8.82 10.34 5.72
CA LEU A 13 10.24 10.04 5.81
C LEU A 13 11.02 10.63 4.61
N ALA A 14 10.51 10.41 3.38
CA ALA A 14 11.14 10.94 2.17
C ALA A 14 11.06 12.47 2.12
N SER A 15 9.95 13.09 2.51
CA SER A 15 9.85 14.55 2.59
C SER A 15 10.84 15.12 3.60
N ALA A 16 10.92 14.52 4.80
CA ALA A 16 11.88 14.94 5.83
C ALA A 16 13.32 14.76 5.35
N TRP A 17 13.67 13.64 4.71
CA TRP A 17 14.98 13.36 4.12
C TRP A 17 15.39 14.42 3.09
N LEU A 18 14.50 14.72 2.14
CA LEU A 18 14.81 15.66 1.06
C LEU A 18 14.92 17.10 1.56
N LEU A 19 13.95 17.53 2.39
CA LEU A 19 13.90 18.90 2.90
C LEU A 19 15.00 19.20 3.94
N SER A 20 15.42 18.20 4.73
CA SER A 20 16.48 18.39 5.75
C SER A 20 17.87 18.69 5.16
N ARG A 21 18.06 18.51 3.85
CA ARG A 21 19.28 18.88 3.15
C ARG A 21 19.53 20.40 3.14
N ARG A 22 18.47 21.21 3.26
CA ARG A 22 18.51 22.68 3.18
C ARG A 22 17.76 23.39 4.30
N HIS A 23 16.92 22.69 5.05
CA HIS A 23 16.03 23.28 6.05
C HIS A 23 16.12 22.55 7.38
N THR A 24 15.68 23.22 8.46
CA THR A 24 15.54 22.59 9.78
C THR A 24 14.20 21.88 9.84
N VAL A 25 14.22 20.55 9.90
CA VAL A 25 13.02 19.71 9.85
C VAL A 25 12.74 19.07 11.21
N THR A 26 11.48 19.17 11.65
CA THR A 26 10.94 18.41 12.78
C THR A 26 9.89 17.45 12.27
N LEU A 27 10.06 16.14 12.55
CA LEU A 27 9.14 15.07 12.17
C LEU A 27 8.31 14.67 13.38
N PHE A 28 6.99 14.77 13.26
CA PHE A 28 6.02 14.34 14.27
C PHE A 28 5.40 13.00 13.87
N GLU A 29 5.41 12.05 14.81
CA GLU A 29 4.79 10.74 14.66
C GLU A 29 3.98 10.40 15.91
N ALA A 30 2.74 9.95 15.70
CA ALA A 30 1.83 9.57 16.78
C ALA A 30 2.25 8.26 17.46
N ASN A 31 2.84 7.34 16.70
CA ASN A 31 3.32 6.05 17.23
C ASN A 31 4.69 6.15 17.87
N GLY A 32 5.06 5.12 18.64
CA GLY A 32 6.40 4.97 19.22
C GLY A 32 7.46 4.47 18.24
N TYR A 33 7.12 4.30 16.96
CA TYR A 33 8.05 3.87 15.91
C TYR A 33 7.82 4.68 14.62
N PRO A 34 8.86 5.03 13.87
CA PRO A 34 8.74 5.65 12.56
C PRO A 34 8.56 4.58 11.47
N GLY A 35 7.92 4.93 10.36
CA GLY A 35 7.81 4.05 9.20
C GLY A 35 6.40 3.86 8.67
N GLY A 36 5.38 4.08 9.52
CA GLY A 36 3.99 3.82 9.13
C GLY A 36 3.80 2.35 8.73
N HIS A 37 3.45 2.08 7.46
CA HIS A 37 3.35 0.71 6.92
C HIS A 37 4.71 0.00 6.76
N THR A 38 5.84 0.66 6.91
CA THR A 38 7.14 0.02 7.10
C THR A 38 7.23 -0.45 8.54
N HIS A 39 6.63 -1.61 8.81
CA HIS A 39 6.47 -2.14 10.16
C HIS A 39 7.07 -3.54 10.24
N THR A 40 8.28 -3.60 10.78
CA THR A 40 9.07 -4.83 10.97
C THR A 40 9.05 -5.23 12.44
N HIS A 41 8.76 -6.51 12.70
CA HIS A 41 8.75 -7.08 14.04
C HIS A 41 9.90 -8.06 14.24
N ASP A 42 10.62 -7.90 15.34
CA ASP A 42 11.57 -8.89 15.80
C ASP A 42 10.82 -9.90 16.67
N ILE A 43 10.82 -11.15 16.25
CA ILE A 43 10.11 -12.26 16.89
C ILE A 43 11.11 -13.31 17.36
N ARG A 44 11.08 -13.62 18.63
CA ARG A 44 11.83 -14.76 19.19
C ARG A 44 10.90 -15.95 19.34
N LEU A 45 11.18 -17.04 18.60
CA LEU A 45 10.41 -18.27 18.63
C LEU A 45 11.39 -19.46 18.67
N ASP A 46 11.18 -20.39 19.61
CA ASP A 46 12.00 -21.60 19.77
C ASP A 46 13.52 -21.33 19.83
N GLY A 47 13.89 -20.26 20.53
CA GLY A 47 15.28 -19.85 20.73
C GLY A 47 15.94 -19.18 19.51
N ARG A 48 15.21 -18.99 18.42
CA ARG A 48 15.65 -18.27 17.19
C ARG A 48 15.01 -16.91 17.08
N GLU A 49 15.71 -15.99 16.44
CA GLU A 49 15.21 -14.64 16.13
C GLU A 49 14.82 -14.56 14.66
N TYR A 50 13.68 -13.95 14.40
CA TYR A 50 13.11 -13.73 13.08
C TYR A 50 12.72 -12.26 12.95
N THR A 51 13.00 -11.67 11.80
CA THR A 51 12.61 -10.30 11.48
C THR A 51 11.53 -10.36 10.41
N VAL A 52 10.30 -9.96 10.76
CA VAL A 52 9.11 -10.18 9.92
C VAL A 52 8.42 -8.85 9.62
N ASP A 53 8.26 -8.55 8.35
CA ASP A 53 7.50 -7.39 7.87
C ASP A 53 6.00 -7.67 7.86
N THR A 54 5.19 -6.69 8.23
CA THR A 54 3.74 -6.86 8.30
C THR A 54 2.94 -5.85 7.46
N GLY A 55 3.61 -4.83 6.90
CA GLY A 55 2.99 -3.84 6.04
C GLY A 55 3.66 -3.79 4.67
N PHE A 56 4.66 -2.93 4.49
CA PHE A 56 5.46 -2.91 3.26
C PHE A 56 6.42 -4.08 3.21
N ILE A 57 6.34 -4.90 2.14
CA ILE A 57 7.13 -6.13 2.02
C ILE A 57 7.95 -6.14 0.72
N VAL A 58 7.29 -5.93 -0.43
CA VAL A 58 7.88 -6.18 -1.75
C VAL A 58 8.02 -4.92 -2.59
N HIS A 59 9.06 -4.89 -3.42
CA HIS A 59 9.29 -3.89 -4.46
C HIS A 59 9.97 -4.52 -5.66
N ASN A 60 10.09 -3.77 -6.74
CA ASN A 60 10.94 -4.13 -7.89
C ASN A 60 11.53 -2.87 -8.52
N ARG A 61 12.66 -3.00 -9.19
CA ARG A 61 13.37 -1.83 -9.75
C ARG A 61 12.61 -1.16 -10.90
N ALA A 62 11.82 -1.91 -11.65
CA ALA A 62 11.11 -1.39 -12.81
C ALA A 62 9.98 -0.42 -12.43
N HIS A 63 9.24 -0.73 -11.37
CA HIS A 63 8.05 0.02 -10.96
C HIS A 63 8.24 0.84 -9.68
N TYR A 64 9.40 0.68 -9.02
CA TYR A 64 9.80 1.43 -7.82
C TYR A 64 11.15 2.14 -8.02
N PRO A 65 11.30 2.96 -9.10
CA PRO A 65 12.59 3.57 -9.42
C PRO A 65 13.08 4.55 -8.35
N LEU A 66 12.19 5.37 -7.77
CA LEU A 66 12.57 6.36 -6.77
C LEU A 66 12.93 5.69 -5.44
N LEU A 67 12.14 4.70 -5.02
CA LEU A 67 12.43 3.92 -3.81
C LEU A 67 13.73 3.11 -3.99
N SER A 68 13.95 2.53 -5.17
CA SER A 68 15.18 1.79 -5.46
C SER A 68 16.41 2.71 -5.47
N ALA A 69 16.28 3.92 -6.00
CA ALA A 69 17.35 4.92 -5.96
C ALA A 69 17.66 5.35 -4.50
N LEU A 70 16.65 5.51 -3.66
CA LEU A 70 16.83 5.76 -2.23
C LEU A 70 17.59 4.60 -1.55
N PHE A 71 17.23 3.35 -1.84
CA PHE A 71 17.92 2.18 -1.27
C PHE A 71 19.36 2.12 -1.72
N ASP A 72 19.65 2.41 -2.99
CA ASP A 72 21.03 2.48 -3.51
C ASP A 72 21.82 3.61 -2.84
N GLU A 73 21.24 4.82 -2.67
CA GLU A 73 21.85 5.95 -1.96
C GLU A 73 22.18 5.60 -0.50
N LEU A 74 21.28 4.90 0.16
CA LEU A 74 21.42 4.50 1.57
C LEU A 74 22.31 3.25 1.77
N GLY A 75 22.63 2.51 0.70
CA GLY A 75 23.34 1.25 0.79
C GLY A 75 22.48 0.12 1.40
N VAL A 76 21.18 0.17 1.22
CA VAL A 76 20.22 -0.83 1.74
C VAL A 76 20.21 -2.05 0.84
N ALA A 77 20.60 -3.20 1.40
CA ALA A 77 20.62 -4.46 0.67
C ALA A 77 19.20 -5.00 0.44
N THR A 78 18.96 -5.52 -0.75
CA THR A 78 17.72 -6.19 -1.12
C THR A 78 18.00 -7.56 -1.72
N GLN A 79 17.05 -8.49 -1.62
CA GLN A 79 17.18 -9.84 -2.15
C GLN A 79 15.97 -10.23 -3.00
N PRO A 80 16.13 -11.11 -4.01
CA PRO A 80 15.01 -11.63 -4.79
C PRO A 80 13.98 -12.32 -3.92
N THR A 81 12.71 -12.25 -4.33
CA THR A 81 11.59 -12.92 -3.67
C THR A 81 10.66 -13.58 -4.68
N THR A 82 9.86 -14.52 -4.19
CA THR A 82 8.84 -15.19 -4.98
C THR A 82 7.50 -14.49 -4.81
N MET A 83 7.00 -13.89 -5.89
CA MET A 83 5.62 -13.41 -5.96
C MET A 83 4.74 -14.46 -6.60
N SER A 84 3.79 -14.97 -5.83
CA SER A 84 2.80 -15.94 -6.28
C SER A 84 1.46 -15.67 -5.61
N PHE A 85 0.39 -16.05 -6.29
CA PHE A 85 -0.97 -15.81 -5.84
C PHE A 85 -1.78 -17.10 -5.86
N SER A 86 -2.49 -17.37 -4.77
CA SER A 86 -3.40 -18.49 -4.65
C SER A 86 -4.79 -18.08 -4.20
N VAL A 87 -5.74 -18.93 -4.49
CA VAL A 87 -7.13 -18.79 -4.04
C VAL A 87 -7.56 -20.08 -3.37
N ARG A 88 -8.25 -19.93 -2.24
CA ARG A 88 -9.03 -20.97 -1.59
C ARG A 88 -10.46 -20.50 -1.44
N ASN A 89 -11.39 -21.14 -2.14
CA ASN A 89 -12.84 -20.89 -2.00
C ASN A 89 -13.44 -21.94 -1.09
N GLN A 90 -14.05 -21.51 0.01
CA GLN A 90 -14.63 -22.40 1.02
C GLN A 90 -15.86 -23.12 0.50
N ALA A 91 -16.73 -22.44 -0.25
CA ALA A 91 -17.99 -22.98 -0.73
C ALA A 91 -17.78 -24.02 -1.84
N SER A 92 -16.95 -23.71 -2.85
CA SER A 92 -16.68 -24.64 -3.96
C SER A 92 -15.60 -25.68 -3.66
N GLY A 93 -14.80 -25.46 -2.60
CA GLY A 93 -13.62 -26.26 -2.29
C GLY A 93 -12.49 -26.12 -3.32
N LEU A 94 -12.54 -25.07 -4.15
CA LEU A 94 -11.50 -24.76 -5.12
C LEU A 94 -10.23 -24.27 -4.41
N GLU A 95 -9.10 -24.88 -4.78
CA GLU A 95 -7.78 -24.40 -4.40
C GLU A 95 -6.85 -24.44 -5.64
N TYR A 96 -6.11 -23.35 -5.86
CA TYR A 96 -5.08 -23.29 -6.90
C TYR A 96 -4.04 -22.22 -6.58
N ASN A 97 -2.85 -22.33 -7.19
CA ASN A 97 -1.81 -21.30 -7.17
C ASN A 97 -1.42 -20.99 -8.63
N ALA A 98 -1.50 -19.74 -9.03
CA ALA A 98 -1.30 -19.29 -10.40
C ALA A 98 0.17 -19.19 -10.85
N ALA A 99 1.13 -19.77 -10.10
CA ALA A 99 2.56 -19.63 -10.41
C ALA A 99 3.03 -20.55 -11.56
N THR A 100 2.57 -21.81 -11.57
CA THR A 100 2.97 -22.81 -12.60
C THR A 100 1.76 -23.67 -12.97
N LEU A 101 1.83 -24.39 -14.09
CA LEU A 101 0.79 -25.34 -14.47
C LEU A 101 0.57 -26.44 -13.42
N ASP A 102 1.63 -26.94 -12.78
CA ASP A 102 1.51 -27.97 -11.74
C ASP A 102 0.77 -27.45 -10.51
N THR A 103 1.03 -26.21 -10.10
CA THR A 103 0.38 -25.57 -8.96
C THR A 103 -1.02 -25.04 -9.30
N LEU A 104 -1.25 -24.61 -10.54
CA LEU A 104 -2.55 -24.19 -11.05
C LEU A 104 -3.54 -25.36 -11.05
N PHE A 105 -3.06 -26.53 -11.44
CA PHE A 105 -3.81 -27.78 -11.42
C PHE A 105 -3.43 -28.67 -10.22
N CYS A 106 -3.12 -28.09 -9.07
CA CYS A 106 -2.84 -28.86 -7.84
C CYS A 106 -3.99 -29.79 -7.45
N GLN A 107 -5.21 -29.38 -7.74
CA GLN A 107 -6.39 -30.25 -7.75
C GLN A 107 -6.60 -30.79 -9.17
N ARG A 108 -6.13 -31.99 -9.47
CA ARG A 108 -6.13 -32.59 -10.83
C ARG A 108 -7.52 -32.68 -11.47
N ARG A 109 -8.59 -32.74 -10.67
CA ARG A 109 -9.99 -32.68 -11.15
C ARG A 109 -10.29 -31.40 -11.95
N ASN A 110 -9.56 -30.31 -11.70
CA ASN A 110 -9.76 -29.04 -12.40
C ASN A 110 -9.34 -29.08 -13.87
N LEU A 111 -8.53 -30.06 -14.29
CA LEU A 111 -8.21 -30.32 -15.70
C LEU A 111 -9.46 -30.65 -16.54
N LEU A 112 -10.49 -31.21 -15.91
CA LEU A 112 -11.75 -31.61 -16.56
C LEU A 112 -12.91 -30.70 -16.14
N SER A 113 -12.68 -29.62 -15.44
CA SER A 113 -13.70 -28.68 -14.98
C SER A 113 -13.98 -27.58 -16.02
N PRO A 114 -15.13 -27.57 -16.72
CA PRO A 114 -15.46 -26.51 -17.67
C PRO A 114 -15.46 -25.12 -17.00
N ARG A 115 -15.92 -25.04 -15.74
CA ARG A 115 -15.92 -23.80 -14.96
C ARG A 115 -14.49 -23.27 -14.77
N PHE A 116 -13.53 -24.12 -14.38
CA PHE A 116 -12.15 -23.71 -14.12
C PHE A 116 -11.43 -23.37 -15.43
N LEU A 117 -11.64 -24.16 -16.48
CA LEU A 117 -11.07 -23.88 -17.81
C LEU A 117 -11.66 -22.61 -18.42
N GLY A 118 -12.95 -22.36 -18.22
CA GLY A 118 -13.59 -21.10 -18.59
C GLY A 118 -12.99 -19.88 -17.86
N MET A 119 -12.70 -20.01 -16.56
CA MET A 119 -11.99 -18.99 -15.78
C MET A 119 -10.62 -18.63 -16.41
N ILE A 120 -9.86 -19.64 -16.81
CA ILE A 120 -8.56 -19.43 -17.48
C ILE A 120 -8.77 -18.78 -18.85
N GLY A 121 -9.77 -19.20 -19.61
CA GLY A 121 -10.13 -18.59 -20.90
C GLY A 121 -10.48 -17.11 -20.76
N ASP A 122 -11.29 -16.75 -19.76
CA ASP A 122 -11.64 -15.38 -19.45
C ASP A 122 -10.45 -14.54 -18.98
N LEU A 123 -9.52 -15.13 -18.21
CA LEU A 123 -8.27 -14.48 -17.83
C LEU A 123 -7.45 -14.09 -19.06
N MET A 124 -7.27 -15.02 -19.99
CA MET A 124 -6.53 -14.78 -21.23
C MET A 124 -7.23 -13.75 -22.11
N ARG A 125 -8.56 -13.79 -22.15
CA ARG A 125 -9.39 -12.78 -22.85
C ARG A 125 -9.22 -11.40 -22.23
N PHE A 126 -9.28 -11.30 -20.90
CA PHE A 126 -9.08 -10.06 -20.16
C PHE A 126 -7.70 -9.45 -20.44
N TYR A 127 -6.63 -10.25 -20.43
CA TYR A 127 -5.28 -9.76 -20.72
C TYR A 127 -5.18 -9.17 -22.15
N ARG A 128 -5.92 -9.71 -23.12
CA ARG A 128 -5.94 -9.23 -24.48
C ARG A 128 -6.83 -7.98 -24.66
N GLU A 129 -7.98 -7.94 -24.01
CA GLU A 129 -9.04 -6.95 -24.28
C GLU A 129 -8.98 -5.74 -23.35
N ALA A 130 -8.62 -5.93 -22.09
CA ALA A 130 -8.62 -4.85 -21.10
C ALA A 130 -7.71 -3.66 -21.46
N PRO A 131 -6.52 -3.82 -22.09
CA PRO A 131 -5.69 -2.68 -22.47
C PRO A 131 -6.40 -1.63 -23.34
N ALA A 132 -7.40 -2.02 -24.14
CA ALA A 132 -8.19 -1.09 -24.95
C ALA A 132 -8.92 -0.01 -24.11
N LEU A 133 -9.19 -0.29 -22.80
CA LEU A 133 -9.73 0.73 -21.88
C LEU A 133 -8.78 1.93 -21.69
N LEU A 134 -7.50 1.76 -21.97
CA LEU A 134 -6.52 2.84 -21.79
C LEU A 134 -6.58 3.87 -22.93
N ASP A 135 -7.08 3.47 -24.10
CA ASP A 135 -7.15 4.30 -25.29
C ASP A 135 -8.37 5.26 -25.27
N ASP A 136 -9.45 4.91 -24.56
CA ASP A 136 -10.66 5.72 -24.48
C ASP A 136 -10.83 6.33 -23.08
N VAL A 137 -10.62 7.64 -22.99
CA VAL A 137 -10.75 8.44 -21.75
C VAL A 137 -12.20 8.84 -21.47
N SER A 138 -13.07 8.78 -22.50
CA SER A 138 -14.46 9.26 -22.41
C SER A 138 -15.36 8.29 -21.65
N GLN A 139 -15.01 7.01 -21.62
CA GLN A 139 -15.75 5.99 -20.90
C GLN A 139 -14.98 5.51 -19.68
N SER A 140 -15.58 5.63 -18.52
CA SER A 140 -15.00 5.15 -17.28
C SER A 140 -16.00 4.27 -16.52
N PRO A 141 -16.28 3.03 -17.01
CA PRO A 141 -17.12 2.09 -16.27
C PRO A 141 -16.43 1.68 -14.97
N THR A 142 -17.23 1.25 -14.00
CA THR A 142 -16.70 0.48 -12.88
C THR A 142 -16.20 -0.87 -13.37
N LEU A 143 -15.36 -1.53 -12.57
CA LEU A 143 -14.90 -2.88 -12.89
C LEU A 143 -16.07 -3.86 -13.06
N GLY A 144 -17.07 -3.78 -12.16
CA GLY A 144 -18.27 -4.60 -12.25
C GLY A 144 -19.02 -4.42 -13.57
N GLU A 145 -19.28 -3.17 -13.96
CA GLU A 145 -19.94 -2.84 -15.24
C GLU A 145 -19.13 -3.32 -16.46
N TYR A 146 -17.81 -3.15 -16.42
CA TYR A 146 -16.94 -3.61 -17.51
C TYR A 146 -17.00 -5.13 -17.67
N LEU A 147 -16.94 -5.89 -16.56
CA LEU A 147 -16.99 -7.35 -16.58
C LEU A 147 -18.35 -7.85 -17.04
N GLU A 148 -19.45 -7.20 -16.62
CA GLU A 148 -20.82 -7.55 -17.01
C GLU A 148 -21.04 -7.30 -18.50
N ARG A 149 -20.71 -6.10 -19.00
CA ARG A 149 -20.82 -5.75 -20.43
C ARG A 149 -19.99 -6.66 -21.32
N GLY A 150 -18.78 -7.04 -20.84
CA GLY A 150 -17.91 -7.97 -21.56
C GLY A 150 -18.33 -9.42 -21.47
N GLY A 151 -19.37 -9.77 -20.69
CA GLY A 151 -19.84 -11.14 -20.52
C GLY A 151 -18.80 -12.07 -19.89
N TYR A 152 -18.00 -11.55 -18.96
CA TYR A 152 -17.03 -12.36 -18.21
C TYR A 152 -17.72 -13.28 -17.20
N GLY A 153 -17.28 -14.55 -17.14
CA GLY A 153 -17.90 -15.55 -16.28
C GLY A 153 -17.67 -15.28 -14.79
N ALA A 154 -18.63 -15.69 -13.96
CA ALA A 154 -18.56 -15.53 -12.50
C ALA A 154 -17.32 -16.17 -11.89
N ALA A 155 -16.83 -17.31 -12.43
CA ALA A 155 -15.62 -17.95 -11.94
C ALA A 155 -14.39 -17.05 -12.11
N PHE A 156 -14.24 -16.36 -13.24
CA PHE A 156 -13.15 -15.42 -13.45
C PHE A 156 -13.28 -14.21 -12.53
N ARG A 157 -14.47 -13.61 -12.46
CA ARG A 157 -14.74 -12.46 -11.61
C ARG A 157 -14.49 -12.78 -10.13
N ASP A 158 -15.15 -13.81 -9.59
CA ASP A 158 -15.25 -14.04 -8.15
C ASP A 158 -14.16 -14.96 -7.58
N GLU A 159 -13.51 -15.79 -8.43
CA GLU A 159 -12.47 -16.74 -7.98
C GLU A 159 -11.08 -16.41 -8.51
N HIS A 160 -10.91 -15.28 -9.27
CA HIS A 160 -9.57 -14.85 -9.71
C HIS A 160 -9.39 -13.33 -9.63
N LEU A 161 -10.10 -12.53 -10.45
CA LEU A 161 -9.79 -11.12 -10.64
C LEU A 161 -10.10 -10.30 -9.37
N VAL A 162 -11.31 -10.42 -8.82
CA VAL A 162 -11.72 -9.69 -7.63
C VAL A 162 -10.88 -10.08 -6.40
N PRO A 163 -10.64 -11.37 -6.08
CA PRO A 163 -9.74 -11.75 -4.99
C PRO A 163 -8.30 -11.23 -5.16
N MET A 164 -7.78 -11.21 -6.38
CA MET A 164 -6.44 -10.68 -6.66
C MET A 164 -6.40 -9.15 -6.42
N ALA A 165 -7.37 -8.41 -6.96
CA ALA A 165 -7.46 -6.97 -6.76
C ALA A 165 -7.73 -6.63 -5.29
N SER A 166 -8.58 -7.39 -4.60
CA SER A 166 -8.81 -7.26 -3.15
C SER A 166 -7.51 -7.44 -2.36
N ALA A 167 -6.69 -8.41 -2.72
CA ALA A 167 -5.40 -8.64 -2.06
C ALA A 167 -4.40 -7.50 -2.32
N LEU A 168 -4.42 -6.88 -3.51
CA LEU A 168 -3.53 -5.75 -3.85
C LEU A 168 -3.82 -4.50 -3.03
N TRP A 169 -5.10 -4.16 -2.84
CA TRP A 169 -5.53 -2.94 -2.14
C TRP A 169 -6.12 -3.17 -0.75
N SER A 170 -6.10 -4.42 -0.27
CA SER A 170 -6.72 -4.79 1.02
C SER A 170 -8.17 -4.31 1.13
N SER A 171 -8.89 -4.28 0.01
CA SER A 171 -10.24 -3.71 -0.12
C SER A 171 -11.30 -4.80 -0.28
N PRO A 172 -12.52 -4.58 0.24
CA PRO A 172 -13.64 -5.53 0.08
C PRO A 172 -13.97 -5.79 -1.40
N SER A 173 -14.48 -6.98 -1.70
CA SER A 173 -14.86 -7.36 -3.07
C SER A 173 -15.87 -6.41 -3.72
N VAL A 174 -16.85 -5.91 -2.93
CA VAL A 174 -17.83 -4.93 -3.40
C VAL A 174 -17.15 -3.60 -3.78
N ALA A 175 -16.19 -3.14 -2.98
CA ALA A 175 -15.44 -1.92 -3.28
C ALA A 175 -14.59 -2.10 -4.56
N ILE A 176 -13.96 -3.28 -4.75
CA ILE A 176 -13.19 -3.58 -5.95
C ILE A 176 -14.08 -3.56 -7.22
N LEU A 177 -15.30 -4.09 -7.16
CA LEU A 177 -16.23 -4.00 -8.29
C LEU A 177 -16.64 -2.56 -8.62
N GLY A 178 -16.62 -1.67 -7.62
CA GLY A 178 -16.85 -0.23 -7.79
C GLY A 178 -15.63 0.58 -8.27
N PHE A 179 -14.41 -0.02 -8.34
CA PHE A 179 -13.23 0.66 -8.84
C PHE A 179 -13.43 1.11 -10.29
N PRO A 180 -12.90 2.28 -10.70
CA PRO A 180 -12.81 2.62 -12.11
C PRO A 180 -12.00 1.53 -12.85
N ALA A 181 -12.63 0.85 -13.82
CA ALA A 181 -11.98 -0.26 -14.54
C ALA A 181 -10.66 0.17 -15.19
N ARG A 182 -10.63 1.37 -15.77
CA ARG A 182 -9.44 1.96 -16.38
C ARG A 182 -8.30 2.12 -15.38
N TYR A 183 -8.59 2.51 -14.14
CA TYR A 183 -7.58 2.68 -13.07
C TYR A 183 -6.92 1.36 -12.69
N LEU A 184 -7.73 0.29 -12.53
CA LEU A 184 -7.22 -1.06 -12.30
C LEU A 184 -6.38 -1.54 -13.48
N VAL A 185 -6.88 -1.40 -14.70
CA VAL A 185 -6.17 -1.87 -15.92
C VAL A 185 -4.87 -1.11 -16.12
N GLN A 186 -4.84 0.20 -15.86
CA GLN A 186 -3.61 0.99 -15.92
C GLN A 186 -2.58 0.52 -14.89
N PHE A 187 -3.01 0.23 -13.67
CA PHE A 187 -2.13 -0.36 -12.67
C PHE A 187 -1.57 -1.70 -13.15
N MET A 188 -2.44 -2.60 -13.64
CA MET A 188 -2.01 -3.91 -14.12
C MET A 188 -1.06 -3.81 -15.32
N ALA A 189 -1.30 -2.88 -16.24
CA ALA A 189 -0.42 -2.62 -17.40
C ALA A 189 0.94 -2.11 -16.92
N ASN A 190 0.96 -1.10 -16.05
CA ASN A 190 2.19 -0.52 -15.52
C ASN A 190 3.03 -1.54 -14.73
N HIS A 191 2.38 -2.51 -14.09
CA HIS A 191 3.06 -3.58 -13.31
C HIS A 191 3.26 -4.87 -14.09
N GLN A 192 3.08 -4.86 -15.42
CA GLN A 192 3.25 -6.00 -16.32
C GLN A 192 2.42 -7.23 -15.88
N MET A 193 1.24 -6.97 -15.28
CA MET A 193 0.35 -8.03 -14.80
C MET A 193 -0.62 -8.54 -15.88
N LEU A 194 -0.72 -7.86 -17.02
CA LEU A 194 -1.54 -8.26 -18.17
C LEU A 194 -0.78 -9.17 -19.15
N SER A 195 0.28 -9.83 -18.66
CA SER A 195 1.10 -10.75 -19.46
C SER A 195 1.52 -11.96 -18.62
N LEU A 196 1.72 -13.09 -19.28
CA LEU A 196 2.28 -14.31 -18.67
C LEU A 196 3.81 -14.30 -18.59
N SER A 197 4.47 -13.45 -19.38
CA SER A 197 5.92 -13.34 -19.48
C SER A 197 6.40 -11.90 -19.28
N GLY A 198 7.73 -11.74 -19.10
CA GLY A 198 8.33 -10.43 -18.94
C GLY A 198 8.06 -9.75 -17.60
N ARG A 199 7.58 -10.48 -16.59
CA ARG A 199 7.32 -9.95 -15.25
C ARG A 199 8.62 -9.51 -14.57
N PRO A 200 8.62 -8.39 -13.81
CA PRO A 200 9.81 -7.91 -13.13
C PRO A 200 10.24 -8.86 -12.03
N GLU A 201 11.53 -8.87 -11.73
CA GLU A 201 12.04 -9.53 -10.53
C GLU A 201 11.58 -8.77 -9.29
N TRP A 202 10.81 -9.44 -8.45
CA TRP A 202 10.40 -8.91 -7.18
C TRP A 202 11.49 -9.10 -6.12
N ARG A 203 11.59 -8.14 -5.21
CA ARG A 203 12.62 -8.10 -4.18
C ARG A 203 12.01 -7.69 -2.84
N VAL A 204 12.69 -8.07 -1.76
CA VAL A 204 12.44 -7.61 -0.39
C VAL A 204 13.69 -6.97 0.19
N VAL A 205 13.54 -6.12 1.19
CA VAL A 205 14.69 -5.58 1.93
C VAL A 205 15.28 -6.69 2.80
N SER A 206 16.58 -6.94 2.66
CA SER A 206 17.29 -7.96 3.43
C SER A 206 17.32 -7.57 4.91
N GLY A 207 16.82 -8.45 5.78
CA GLY A 207 16.72 -8.18 7.22
C GLY A 207 15.56 -7.27 7.62
N GLY A 208 14.54 -7.14 6.76
CA GLY A 208 13.30 -6.41 7.01
C GLY A 208 13.31 -4.95 6.55
N SER A 209 12.13 -4.46 6.20
CA SER A 209 11.94 -3.14 5.60
C SER A 209 12.38 -1.98 6.52
N ARG A 210 12.33 -2.14 7.84
CA ARG A 210 12.84 -1.15 8.82
C ARG A 210 14.29 -0.71 8.54
N ARG A 211 15.10 -1.55 7.88
CA ARG A 211 16.50 -1.25 7.58
C ARG A 211 16.69 0.04 6.79
N TYR A 212 15.80 0.37 5.86
CA TYR A 212 15.94 1.64 5.14
C TYR A 212 15.59 2.84 6.02
N VAL A 213 14.62 2.71 6.92
CA VAL A 213 14.28 3.76 7.90
C VAL A 213 15.46 4.02 8.83
N ASP A 214 16.07 2.96 9.36
CA ASP A 214 17.27 3.07 10.21
C ASP A 214 18.45 3.71 9.46
N ALA A 215 18.65 3.36 8.19
CA ALA A 215 19.69 3.93 7.35
C ALA A 215 19.47 5.43 7.06
N MET A 216 18.22 5.87 6.87
CA MET A 216 17.88 7.31 6.78
C MET A 216 18.19 8.02 8.08
N ARG A 217 17.71 7.50 9.20
CA ARG A 217 17.89 8.08 10.55
C ARG A 217 19.35 8.21 10.94
N ALA A 218 20.19 7.30 10.51
CA ALA A 218 21.64 7.36 10.77
C ALA A 218 22.36 8.48 10.01
N ARG A 219 21.73 9.09 8.99
CA ARG A 219 22.38 10.04 8.07
C ARG A 219 21.72 11.42 8.01
N TRP A 220 20.50 11.58 8.53
CA TRP A 220 19.77 12.84 8.44
C TRP A 220 19.95 13.74 9.66
N SER A 221 19.61 15.03 9.51
CA SER A 221 19.60 16.03 10.60
C SER A 221 18.16 16.39 11.00
N VAL A 222 17.25 15.42 11.02
CA VAL A 222 15.83 15.62 11.35
C VAL A 222 15.61 15.47 12.85
N GLN A 223 14.88 16.41 13.46
CA GLN A 223 14.44 16.28 14.83
C GLN A 223 13.19 15.42 14.90
N GLU A 224 13.27 14.24 15.50
CA GLU A 224 12.14 13.32 15.64
C GLU A 224 11.35 13.56 16.92
N ARG A 225 10.02 13.53 16.81
CA ARG A 225 9.04 13.59 17.89
C ARG A 225 8.13 12.36 17.78
N LEU A 226 8.58 11.22 18.29
CA LEU A 226 7.76 10.00 18.40
C LEU A 226 6.80 10.10 19.59
N ASN A 227 5.73 9.28 19.60
CA ASN A 227 4.66 9.35 20.60
C ASN A 227 4.08 10.77 20.75
N THR A 228 4.08 11.53 19.67
CA THR A 228 3.68 12.94 19.69
C THR A 228 2.60 13.21 18.65
N PRO A 229 1.35 12.77 18.91
CA PRO A 229 0.25 13.04 18.00
C PRO A 229 0.01 14.54 17.90
N VAL A 230 -0.02 15.04 16.67
CA VAL A 230 -0.46 16.40 16.37
C VAL A 230 -1.99 16.44 16.46
N MET A 231 -2.52 17.41 17.15
CA MET A 231 -3.97 17.58 17.38
C MET A 231 -4.60 18.52 16.37
N THR A 232 -3.88 19.58 16.00
CA THR A 232 -4.36 20.57 15.03
C THR A 232 -3.22 21.39 14.46
N VAL A 233 -3.45 21.88 13.26
CA VAL A 233 -2.58 22.80 12.52
C VAL A 233 -3.34 24.10 12.30
N ARG A 234 -2.80 25.22 12.80
CA ARG A 234 -3.39 26.56 12.65
C ARG A 234 -2.52 27.40 11.75
N ARG A 235 -3.07 27.88 10.65
CA ARG A 235 -2.36 28.67 9.66
C ARG A 235 -2.49 30.16 9.94
N HIS A 236 -1.36 30.85 9.86
CA HIS A 236 -1.28 32.33 9.92
C HIS A 236 -0.71 32.85 8.59
N HIS A 237 -0.70 34.16 8.45
CA HIS A 237 -0.17 34.78 7.23
C HIS A 237 1.32 34.46 7.02
N ASP A 238 2.11 34.49 8.10
CA ASP A 238 3.58 34.42 8.10
C ASP A 238 4.13 33.10 8.69
N ARG A 239 3.29 32.27 9.32
CA ARG A 239 3.70 31.06 10.03
C ARG A 239 2.60 30.02 10.13
N VAL A 240 2.94 28.85 10.65
CA VAL A 240 1.98 27.77 11.00
C VAL A 240 2.27 27.29 12.42
N ASP A 241 1.24 27.16 13.23
CA ASP A 241 1.31 26.60 14.56
C ASP A 241 0.88 25.12 14.53
N VAL A 242 1.76 24.25 15.03
CA VAL A 242 1.50 22.82 15.24
C VAL A 242 1.20 22.60 16.71
N VAL A 243 0.00 22.13 17.02
CA VAL A 243 -0.48 21.91 18.39
C VAL A 243 -0.43 20.44 18.74
N THR A 244 0.22 20.11 19.85
CA THR A 244 0.32 18.78 20.45
C THR A 244 -0.13 18.84 21.92
N HIS A 245 -0.18 17.69 22.59
CA HIS A 245 -0.42 17.68 24.05
C HIS A 245 0.70 18.38 24.86
N ALA A 246 1.91 18.45 24.32
CA ALA A 246 3.03 19.14 24.97
C ALA A 246 3.01 20.66 24.81
N GLY A 247 2.13 21.18 23.95
CA GLY A 247 1.99 22.61 23.68
C GLY A 247 1.94 22.94 22.20
N THR A 248 2.23 24.20 21.87
CA THR A 248 2.22 24.73 20.51
C THR A 248 3.64 25.07 20.08
N GLU A 249 4.04 24.56 18.92
CA GLU A 249 5.32 24.92 18.27
C GLU A 249 5.02 25.64 16.93
N THR A 250 5.84 26.62 16.61
CA THR A 250 5.68 27.46 15.41
C THR A 250 6.68 27.09 14.34
N PHE A 251 6.23 27.00 13.09
CA PHE A 251 7.01 26.65 11.90
C PHE A 251 6.74 27.63 10.76
N ASP A 252 7.66 27.70 9.81
CA ASP A 252 7.46 28.48 8.60
C ASP A 252 6.53 27.79 7.62
N GLU A 253 6.62 26.47 7.51
CA GLU A 253 5.80 25.63 6.63
C GLU A 253 5.50 24.27 7.29
N VAL A 254 4.43 23.61 6.86
CA VAL A 254 4.03 22.28 7.34
C VAL A 254 3.78 21.34 6.16
N VAL A 255 4.29 20.11 6.27
CA VAL A 255 3.98 18.98 5.38
C VAL A 255 3.06 18.02 6.14
N LEU A 256 1.84 17.84 5.65
CA LEU A 256 0.91 16.80 6.12
C LEU A 256 1.17 15.53 5.32
N ALA A 257 1.84 14.56 5.95
CA ALA A 257 2.26 13.30 5.34
C ALA A 257 1.57 12.08 5.98
N CYS A 258 0.43 12.29 6.61
CA CYS A 258 -0.51 11.29 7.10
C CYS A 258 -1.58 10.97 6.03
N HIS A 259 -2.61 10.17 6.36
CA HIS A 259 -3.73 9.91 5.46
C HIS A 259 -4.47 11.20 5.11
N SER A 260 -5.14 11.26 3.96
CA SER A 260 -5.81 12.48 3.49
C SER A 260 -6.95 12.92 4.42
N ASP A 261 -7.71 11.99 4.98
CA ASP A 261 -8.76 12.26 5.96
C ASP A 261 -8.18 12.79 7.29
N GLN A 262 -7.07 12.20 7.76
CA GLN A 262 -6.32 12.67 8.92
C GLN A 262 -5.76 14.07 8.66
N ALA A 263 -5.15 14.31 7.48
CA ALA A 263 -4.65 15.63 7.08
C ALA A 263 -5.76 16.67 7.09
N LEU A 264 -6.94 16.34 6.57
CA LEU A 264 -8.11 17.21 6.58
C LEU A 264 -8.58 17.51 8.01
N ALA A 265 -8.62 16.48 8.87
CA ALA A 265 -9.05 16.64 10.27
C ALA A 265 -8.09 17.50 11.09
N LEU A 266 -6.79 17.51 10.77
CA LEU A 266 -5.80 18.34 11.45
C LEU A 266 -5.92 19.83 11.11
N LEU A 267 -6.47 20.21 9.96
CA LEU A 267 -6.59 21.59 9.52
C LEU A 267 -7.73 22.30 10.26
N ALA A 268 -7.40 23.27 11.12
CA ALA A 268 -8.39 24.03 11.87
C ALA A 268 -9.31 24.89 10.98
N ASP A 269 -8.85 25.24 9.77
CA ASP A 269 -9.46 26.22 8.88
C ASP A 269 -9.47 25.75 7.43
N SER A 270 -9.74 24.44 7.21
CA SER A 270 -9.80 23.83 5.87
C SER A 270 -10.79 24.58 4.96
N ASP A 271 -10.37 24.87 3.74
CA ASP A 271 -11.23 25.50 2.73
C ASP A 271 -12.05 24.48 1.93
N ALA A 272 -12.88 24.96 1.00
CA ALA A 272 -13.76 24.12 0.19
C ALA A 272 -12.99 23.18 -0.75
N ALA A 273 -11.85 23.63 -1.30
CA ALA A 273 -11.02 22.82 -2.18
C ALA A 273 -10.35 21.69 -1.39
N GLU A 274 -9.76 21.99 -0.24
CA GLU A 274 -9.15 21.01 0.66
C GLU A 274 -10.15 19.95 1.11
N ARG A 275 -11.35 20.37 1.53
CA ARG A 275 -12.44 19.43 1.92
C ARG A 275 -12.88 18.55 0.75
N SER A 276 -13.04 19.14 -0.44
CA SER A 276 -13.46 18.40 -1.64
C SER A 276 -12.42 17.41 -2.11
N ILE A 277 -11.13 17.75 -2.02
CA ILE A 277 -10.04 16.92 -2.56
C ILE A 277 -9.62 15.87 -1.53
N LEU A 278 -9.29 16.26 -0.31
CA LEU A 278 -8.81 15.32 0.72
C LEU A 278 -9.93 14.41 1.22
N GLY A 279 -11.15 14.91 1.32
CA GLY A 279 -12.32 14.16 1.77
C GLY A 279 -12.86 13.16 0.73
N ALA A 280 -12.43 13.25 -0.54
CA ALA A 280 -12.82 12.27 -1.57
C ALA A 280 -12.11 10.91 -1.42
N MET A 281 -11.03 10.86 -0.63
CA MET A 281 -10.23 9.66 -0.40
C MET A 281 -10.64 9.04 0.93
N THR A 282 -11.33 7.90 0.87
CA THR A 282 -11.76 7.15 2.06
C THR A 282 -10.81 6.01 2.35
N TYR A 283 -10.81 5.51 3.59
CA TYR A 283 -9.92 4.45 4.04
C TYR A 283 -10.72 3.27 4.61
N GLN A 284 -10.20 2.07 4.37
CA GLN A 284 -10.68 0.82 4.93
C GLN A 284 -9.73 0.35 6.02
N THR A 285 -10.25 0.15 7.22
CA THR A 285 -9.51 -0.46 8.33
C THR A 285 -9.42 -1.96 8.16
N ASN A 286 -8.23 -2.52 8.31
CA ASN A 286 -7.96 -3.95 8.20
C ASN A 286 -7.35 -4.47 9.51
N ASP A 287 -8.05 -5.39 10.19
CA ASP A 287 -7.50 -6.17 11.29
C ASP A 287 -6.41 -7.09 10.76
N THR A 288 -5.19 -6.94 11.26
CA THR A 288 -4.00 -7.64 10.74
C THR A 288 -3.32 -8.41 11.86
N VAL A 289 -3.04 -9.69 11.60
CA VAL A 289 -2.45 -10.59 12.60
C VAL A 289 -1.22 -11.26 12.03
N LEU A 290 -0.08 -11.14 12.73
CA LEU A 290 1.10 -11.97 12.53
C LEU A 290 0.98 -13.21 13.40
N HIS A 291 1.05 -14.40 12.83
CA HIS A 291 0.84 -15.68 13.49
C HIS A 291 1.58 -16.85 12.82
N THR A 292 1.51 -18.05 13.44
CA THR A 292 2.10 -19.28 12.89
C THR A 292 1.06 -20.36 12.60
N ASP A 293 -0.22 -20.03 12.55
CA ASP A 293 -1.29 -20.99 12.28
C ASP A 293 -1.46 -21.26 10.78
N ALA A 294 -0.93 -22.38 10.31
CA ALA A 294 -1.01 -22.79 8.90
C ALA A 294 -2.43 -23.22 8.43
N SER A 295 -3.41 -23.38 9.32
CA SER A 295 -4.76 -23.83 8.99
C SER A 295 -5.52 -22.81 8.11
N VAL A 296 -5.11 -21.54 8.13
CA VAL A 296 -5.68 -20.47 7.30
C VAL A 296 -5.23 -20.54 5.83
N LEU A 297 -4.10 -21.19 5.54
CA LEU A 297 -3.59 -21.41 4.19
C LEU A 297 -4.41 -22.50 3.46
N PRO A 298 -4.23 -22.65 2.13
CA PRO A 298 -4.82 -23.78 1.39
C PRO A 298 -4.47 -25.13 2.01
N ARG A 299 -5.39 -26.10 1.92
CA ARG A 299 -5.17 -27.46 2.42
C ARG A 299 -4.06 -28.16 1.65
N SER A 300 -4.06 -27.96 0.32
CA SER A 300 -2.98 -28.45 -0.53
C SER A 300 -1.73 -27.60 -0.37
N ARG A 301 -0.61 -28.18 0.06
CA ARG A 301 0.66 -27.45 0.14
C ARG A 301 1.15 -26.96 -1.23
N LYS A 302 0.77 -27.62 -2.33
CA LYS A 302 1.05 -27.15 -3.69
C LYS A 302 0.32 -25.85 -4.04
N ALA A 303 -0.79 -25.56 -3.35
CA ALA A 303 -1.52 -24.31 -3.52
C ALA A 303 -0.96 -23.17 -2.66
N TRP A 304 -0.02 -23.41 -1.75
CA TRP A 304 0.57 -22.35 -0.95
C TRP A 304 1.31 -21.35 -1.84
N ALA A 305 1.04 -20.09 -1.65
CA ALA A 305 1.62 -18.99 -2.39
C ALA A 305 2.13 -17.90 -1.43
N ALA A 306 2.87 -16.95 -1.97
CA ALA A 306 3.24 -15.75 -1.24
C ALA A 306 1.99 -15.00 -0.73
N TRP A 307 0.96 -14.92 -1.57
CA TRP A 307 -0.32 -14.29 -1.29
C TRP A 307 -1.45 -15.33 -1.44
N ASN A 308 -2.21 -15.58 -0.37
CA ASN A 308 -3.25 -16.60 -0.34
C ASN A 308 -4.60 -15.94 -0.04
N ALA A 309 -5.40 -15.70 -1.07
CA ALA A 309 -6.75 -15.16 -0.92
C ALA A 309 -7.70 -16.26 -0.43
N PHE A 310 -8.54 -15.92 0.53
CA PHE A 310 -9.57 -16.80 1.04
C PHE A 310 -10.96 -16.21 0.72
N ILE A 311 -11.79 -17.01 0.08
CA ILE A 311 -13.19 -16.66 -0.22
C ILE A 311 -14.06 -17.46 0.75
N PRO A 312 -14.72 -16.81 1.73
CA PRO A 312 -15.62 -17.50 2.67
C PRO A 312 -16.87 -18.02 1.98
N ALA A 313 -17.55 -18.98 2.61
CA ALA A 313 -18.82 -19.52 2.07
C ALA A 313 -19.94 -18.48 2.14
N ASP A 314 -19.97 -17.71 3.24
CA ASP A 314 -20.87 -16.59 3.40
C ASP A 314 -20.20 -15.32 2.91
N PRO A 315 -20.93 -14.41 2.24
CA PRO A 315 -20.38 -13.14 1.80
C PRO A 315 -19.71 -12.37 2.97
N SER A 316 -18.52 -11.84 2.72
CA SER A 316 -17.80 -11.00 3.67
C SER A 316 -17.56 -9.64 3.04
N ASP A 317 -17.78 -8.59 3.83
CA ASP A 317 -17.49 -7.20 3.42
C ASP A 317 -16.00 -6.85 3.49
N ALA A 318 -15.16 -7.78 3.95
CA ALA A 318 -13.74 -7.55 4.12
C ALA A 318 -12.89 -8.41 3.18
N CYS A 319 -11.81 -7.83 2.66
CA CYS A 319 -10.76 -8.59 1.99
C CYS A 319 -10.11 -9.56 2.99
N THR A 320 -10.00 -10.84 2.62
CA THR A 320 -9.29 -11.84 3.42
C THR A 320 -8.12 -12.40 2.62
N VAL A 321 -6.92 -12.07 3.05
CA VAL A 321 -5.67 -12.55 2.46
C VAL A 321 -4.69 -12.95 3.56
N SER A 322 -3.92 -14.00 3.30
CA SER A 322 -2.84 -14.47 4.17
C SER A 322 -1.51 -14.47 3.40
N TYR A 323 -0.56 -13.68 3.87
CA TYR A 323 0.79 -13.58 3.28
C TYR A 323 1.70 -14.60 3.96
N CYS A 324 2.35 -15.47 3.17
CA CYS A 324 3.33 -16.44 3.67
C CYS A 324 4.72 -15.80 3.69
N MET A 325 5.15 -15.35 4.87
CA MET A 325 6.38 -14.57 5.02
C MET A 325 7.64 -15.38 4.75
N ASN A 326 7.61 -16.68 4.97
CA ASN A 326 8.70 -17.58 4.61
C ASN A 326 8.99 -17.56 3.11
N LEU A 327 7.94 -17.51 2.26
CA LEU A 327 8.08 -17.38 0.82
C LEU A 327 8.50 -15.97 0.41
N LEU A 328 7.92 -14.94 1.07
CA LEU A 328 8.19 -13.54 0.73
C LEU A 328 9.58 -13.08 1.19
N GLN A 329 9.97 -13.38 2.42
CA GLN A 329 11.27 -12.93 2.97
C GLN A 329 12.39 -13.99 2.87
N GLY A 330 12.09 -15.20 2.37
CA GLY A 330 13.08 -16.22 2.04
C GLY A 330 13.78 -16.85 3.26
N PHE A 331 13.11 -16.92 4.42
CA PHE A 331 13.65 -17.58 5.60
C PHE A 331 12.94 -18.91 5.91
N THR A 332 13.60 -19.79 6.65
CA THR A 332 13.06 -21.08 7.07
C THR A 332 12.74 -21.08 8.57
N SER A 333 11.60 -21.68 8.92
CA SER A 333 11.15 -21.87 10.31
C SER A 333 10.38 -23.18 10.43
N PRO A 334 10.26 -23.75 11.66
CA PRO A 334 9.47 -24.97 11.90
C PRO A 334 8.00 -24.80 11.47
N ASP A 335 7.36 -23.73 11.94
CA ASP A 335 6.03 -23.30 11.53
C ASP A 335 6.12 -22.08 10.60
N PRO A 336 5.22 -21.92 9.61
CA PRO A 336 5.23 -20.74 8.74
C PRO A 336 4.83 -19.48 9.49
N PHE A 337 5.51 -18.37 9.23
CA PHE A 337 5.06 -17.05 9.64
C PHE A 337 4.08 -16.52 8.60
N ILE A 338 2.92 -16.11 9.08
CA ILE A 338 1.80 -15.68 8.24
C ILE A 338 1.29 -14.34 8.74
N VAL A 339 1.05 -13.42 7.82
CA VAL A 339 0.32 -12.18 8.09
C VAL A 339 -1.06 -12.31 7.46
N THR A 340 -2.11 -12.30 8.27
CA THR A 340 -3.49 -12.48 7.81
C THR A 340 -4.32 -11.23 8.08
N LEU A 341 -5.07 -10.79 7.07
CA LEU A 341 -5.99 -9.66 7.13
C LEU A 341 -7.43 -10.16 7.33
N ASN A 342 -8.16 -9.51 8.26
CA ASN A 342 -9.61 -9.63 8.47
C ASN A 342 -10.13 -11.05 8.73
N ARG A 343 -9.29 -11.91 9.28
CA ARG A 343 -9.67 -13.29 9.61
C ARG A 343 -9.10 -13.77 10.94
N SER A 344 -8.90 -12.86 11.89
CA SER A 344 -8.32 -13.16 13.21
C SER A 344 -9.12 -14.19 14.01
N HIS A 345 -10.45 -14.24 13.80
CA HIS A 345 -11.36 -15.21 14.44
C HIS A 345 -11.09 -16.67 14.05
N ALA A 346 -10.46 -16.92 12.89
CA ALA A 346 -10.13 -18.25 12.41
C ALA A 346 -8.72 -18.73 12.81
N ILE A 347 -7.96 -17.91 13.52
CA ILE A 347 -6.57 -18.20 13.94
C ILE A 347 -6.59 -18.72 15.39
N ASP A 348 -5.88 -19.81 15.67
CA ASP A 348 -5.66 -20.27 17.05
C ASP A 348 -5.00 -19.15 17.87
N PRO A 349 -5.65 -18.64 18.94
CA PRO A 349 -5.12 -17.54 19.74
C PRO A 349 -3.70 -17.79 20.29
N ARG A 350 -3.33 -19.07 20.53
CA ARG A 350 -2.00 -19.46 21.04
C ARG A 350 -0.90 -19.30 19.99
N ARG A 351 -1.26 -19.20 18.72
CA ARG A 351 -0.34 -19.02 17.59
C ARG A 351 -0.20 -17.58 17.14
N ILE A 352 -0.91 -16.66 17.78
CA ILE A 352 -0.85 -15.23 17.47
C ILE A 352 0.41 -14.63 18.09
N LEU A 353 1.22 -13.97 17.27
CA LEU A 353 2.45 -13.32 17.69
C LEU A 353 2.27 -11.81 17.87
N ARG A 354 1.53 -11.15 16.94
CA ARG A 354 1.24 -9.70 16.99
C ARG A 354 -0.13 -9.42 16.39
N ARG A 355 -0.78 -8.36 16.90
CA ARG A 355 -2.00 -7.78 16.32
C ARG A 355 -1.73 -6.34 15.91
N MET A 356 -2.17 -5.95 14.74
CA MET A 356 -2.06 -4.62 14.18
C MET A 356 -3.37 -4.22 13.55
N SER A 357 -3.54 -2.92 13.32
CA SER A 357 -4.61 -2.36 12.51
C SER A 357 -3.97 -1.50 11.43
N TYR A 358 -4.29 -1.76 10.17
CA TYR A 358 -3.82 -0.96 9.04
C TYR A 358 -4.99 -0.39 8.27
N GLU A 359 -4.82 0.83 7.79
CA GLU A 359 -5.81 1.51 6.97
C GLU A 359 -5.28 1.65 5.55
N HIS A 360 -6.12 1.28 4.57
CA HIS A 360 -5.77 1.35 3.16
C HIS A 360 -6.79 2.21 2.41
N PRO A 361 -6.34 3.03 1.42
CA PRO A 361 -7.24 3.87 0.64
C PRO A 361 -8.16 3.02 -0.25
N VAL A 362 -9.41 3.46 -0.36
CA VAL A 362 -10.41 2.88 -1.27
C VAL A 362 -10.56 3.78 -2.48
N TYR A 363 -10.40 3.22 -3.68
CA TYR A 363 -10.42 3.99 -4.91
C TYR A 363 -11.80 4.00 -5.56
N THR A 364 -12.26 5.21 -5.86
CA THR A 364 -13.54 5.51 -6.54
C THR A 364 -13.28 6.50 -7.67
N HIS A 365 -14.27 6.72 -8.53
CA HIS A 365 -14.17 7.79 -9.54
C HIS A 365 -13.90 9.15 -8.89
N ALA A 366 -14.52 9.43 -7.74
CA ALA A 366 -14.32 10.69 -7.02
C ALA A 366 -12.88 10.82 -6.49
N SER A 367 -12.30 9.76 -5.90
CA SER A 367 -10.94 9.81 -5.37
C SER A 367 -9.90 9.92 -6.49
N VAL A 368 -10.09 9.21 -7.61
CA VAL A 368 -9.20 9.31 -8.78
C VAL A 368 -9.28 10.70 -9.43
N ALA A 369 -10.49 11.29 -9.53
CA ALA A 369 -10.64 12.66 -9.99
C ALA A 369 -9.98 13.68 -9.04
N ALA A 370 -10.06 13.46 -7.72
CA ALA A 370 -9.43 14.31 -6.72
C ALA A 370 -7.90 14.28 -6.79
N GLN A 371 -7.28 13.14 -7.13
CA GLN A 371 -5.83 13.05 -7.34
C GLN A 371 -5.34 14.05 -8.41
N MET A 372 -6.08 14.24 -9.47
CA MET A 372 -5.75 15.17 -10.56
C MET A 372 -5.82 16.64 -10.15
N ARG A 373 -6.45 16.93 -9.02
CA ARG A 373 -6.64 18.29 -8.48
C ARG A 373 -5.61 18.66 -7.40
N LYS A 374 -4.57 17.83 -7.19
CA LYS A 374 -3.52 18.03 -6.18
C LYS A 374 -2.94 19.44 -6.18
N SER A 375 -2.68 20.03 -7.36
CA SER A 375 -2.10 21.36 -7.53
C SER A 375 -3.00 22.50 -7.00
N GLU A 376 -4.32 22.26 -6.85
CA GLU A 376 -5.23 23.27 -6.32
C GLU A 376 -5.00 23.57 -4.84
N ILE A 377 -4.41 22.64 -4.08
CA ILE A 377 -4.20 22.77 -2.63
C ILE A 377 -2.72 22.77 -2.23
N GLN A 378 -1.82 22.30 -3.12
CA GLN A 378 -0.42 22.09 -2.80
C GLN A 378 0.32 23.41 -2.55
N GLY A 379 0.99 23.53 -1.40
CA GLY A 379 1.80 24.70 -1.03
C GLY A 379 1.00 25.98 -0.74
N ARG A 380 -0.33 25.90 -0.66
CA ARG A 380 -1.17 27.05 -0.34
C ARG A 380 -1.22 27.28 1.18
N ARG A 381 -1.18 28.54 1.57
CA ARG A 381 -1.27 28.92 2.98
C ARG A 381 -0.27 28.15 3.88
N ARG A 382 0.96 27.90 3.35
CA ARG A 382 2.09 27.26 4.05
C ARG A 382 1.87 25.78 4.41
N VAL A 383 0.93 25.11 3.75
CA VAL A 383 0.66 23.69 3.97
C VAL A 383 0.86 22.90 2.69
N TRP A 384 1.54 21.77 2.84
CA TRP A 384 1.91 20.83 1.79
C TRP A 384 1.35 19.45 2.12
N PHE A 385 1.01 18.67 1.10
CA PHE A 385 0.41 17.36 1.27
C PHE A 385 1.24 16.30 0.55
N ALA A 386 1.71 15.29 1.29
CA ALA A 386 2.40 14.14 0.76
C ALA A 386 1.70 12.85 1.20
N GLY A 387 1.63 11.86 0.32
CA GLY A 387 0.99 10.57 0.64
C GLY A 387 0.90 9.66 -0.56
N ALA A 388 0.85 8.36 -0.31
CA ALA A 388 0.66 7.36 -1.35
C ALA A 388 -0.73 7.47 -2.02
N TYR A 389 -1.69 8.09 -1.38
CA TYR A 389 -3.03 8.34 -1.89
C TYR A 389 -3.08 9.27 -3.13
N TRP A 390 -1.98 9.95 -3.45
CA TRP A 390 -1.84 10.69 -4.70
C TRP A 390 -1.54 9.80 -5.91
N GLY A 391 -1.39 8.49 -5.72
CA GLY A 391 -1.23 7.47 -6.73
C GLY A 391 -2.05 6.23 -6.40
N TRP A 392 -1.52 5.04 -6.65
CA TRP A 392 -2.20 3.76 -6.41
C TRP A 392 -2.12 3.27 -4.95
N GLY A 393 -1.50 4.02 -4.03
CA GLY A 393 -1.41 3.68 -2.62
C GLY A 393 -0.17 2.87 -2.24
N PHE A 394 0.78 2.70 -3.13
CA PHE A 394 2.01 1.93 -2.88
C PHE A 394 3.18 2.82 -2.41
N HIS A 395 4.25 2.18 -1.93
CA HIS A 395 5.43 2.89 -1.42
C HIS A 395 6.07 3.83 -2.46
N GLU A 396 6.10 3.43 -3.73
CA GLU A 396 6.61 4.29 -4.79
C GLU A 396 5.76 5.56 -4.97
N ASP A 397 4.44 5.46 -4.80
CA ASP A 397 3.57 6.62 -4.89
C ASP A 397 3.80 7.60 -3.75
N GLY A 398 4.03 7.07 -2.53
CA GLY A 398 4.43 7.89 -1.39
C GLY A 398 5.78 8.57 -1.60
N MET A 399 6.76 7.83 -2.12
CA MET A 399 8.08 8.36 -2.46
C MET A 399 7.99 9.43 -3.56
N ARG A 400 7.22 9.16 -4.63
CA ARG A 400 6.99 10.10 -5.74
C ARG A 400 6.36 11.40 -5.24
N SER A 401 5.32 11.27 -4.38
CA SER A 401 4.63 12.44 -3.85
C SER A 401 5.57 13.34 -3.03
N ALA A 402 6.52 12.76 -2.31
CA ALA A 402 7.53 13.50 -1.54
C ALA A 402 8.58 14.18 -2.45
N VAL A 403 9.03 13.49 -3.51
CA VAL A 403 9.97 14.05 -4.48
C VAL A 403 9.37 15.23 -5.23
N GLU A 404 8.12 15.09 -5.71
CA GLU A 404 7.38 16.17 -6.35
C GLU A 404 7.19 17.34 -5.40
N LEU A 405 6.75 17.07 -4.16
CA LEU A 405 6.57 18.09 -3.13
C LEU A 405 7.87 18.85 -2.88
N ALA A 406 8.99 18.17 -2.70
CA ALA A 406 10.28 18.83 -2.44
C ALA A 406 10.70 19.74 -3.60
N GLY A 407 10.51 19.31 -4.86
CA GLY A 407 10.75 20.13 -6.04
C GLY A 407 9.85 21.36 -6.14
N ASP A 408 8.54 21.19 -5.84
CA ASP A 408 7.58 22.28 -5.83
C ASP A 408 7.86 23.26 -4.69
N PHE A 409 8.23 22.73 -3.52
CA PHE A 409 8.58 23.51 -2.33
C PHE A 409 9.72 24.49 -2.62
N GLU A 410 10.83 24.00 -3.15
CA GLU A 410 11.99 24.84 -3.46
C GLU A 410 11.64 25.94 -4.47
N ARG A 411 10.83 25.63 -5.48
CA ARG A 411 10.39 26.62 -6.48
C ARG A 411 9.52 27.72 -5.86
N VAL A 412 8.57 27.35 -5.01
CA VAL A 412 7.64 28.29 -4.39
C VAL A 412 8.35 29.17 -3.36
N VAL A 413 9.23 28.56 -2.55
CA VAL A 413 9.99 29.31 -1.54
C VAL A 413 10.94 30.32 -2.19
N ALA A 414 11.65 29.93 -3.26
CA ALA A 414 12.52 30.85 -4.02
C ALA A 414 11.75 32.06 -4.60
N THR A 415 10.48 31.90 -4.92
CA THR A 415 9.63 33.01 -5.41
C THR A 415 9.09 33.91 -4.30
N ARG A 416 8.91 33.36 -3.09
CA ARG A 416 8.43 34.14 -1.91
C ARG A 416 9.53 34.93 -1.21
N ASP A 417 10.74 34.41 -1.19
CA ASP A 417 11.92 35.03 -0.56
C ASP A 417 13.18 34.80 -1.42
N PRO A 418 13.51 35.75 -2.32
CA PRO A 418 14.70 35.65 -3.18
C PRO A 418 16.04 35.57 -2.42
N ALA A 419 16.06 35.86 -1.12
CA ALA A 419 17.25 35.76 -0.29
C ALA A 419 17.55 34.33 0.20
N VAL A 420 16.63 33.39 -0.02
CA VAL A 420 16.74 31.98 0.39
C VAL A 420 17.10 31.06 -0.81
N ALA A 421 17.16 31.59 -2.02
CA ALA A 421 17.45 30.86 -3.27
C ALA A 421 18.95 30.57 -3.47
#